data_cda984b1c143b59224e6439ba53f22cd
#
_entry.id   cda984b1c143b59224e6439ba53f22cd
#
_cell.length_a   1.000
_cell.length_b   1.000
_cell.length_c   1.000
_cell.angle_alpha   90.00
_cell.angle_beta   90.00
_cell.angle_gamma   90.00
#
_symmetry.space_group_name_H-M   'P 1'
#
loop_
_entity.id
_entity.type
_entity.pdbx_description
1 polymer ?
#
loop_
_entity_poly.entity_id
_entity_poly.type
_entity_poly.pdbx_seq_one_letter_code
_entity_poly.pdbx_strand_id
1 'polypeptide(L)'
;MRLPRLLFVFIASSLVVAGCADESPPPPVPAVLSFDDGWGQVFVANLDGSGLRQVTPTVGDVSSDSRYASSAAVSPDGTQLAYTRGGRFIELVDLDSGETRTVHEGGYQPVFSPDGARIAFSSGGGISIMNTDGSDVRVVATGDSGFGAAFSPDGSRVIFNVGGYIVEAPADGGQSKVILRDQFWNADPSYSPDGSTLVFSSNRGGNNGSEIYSVLVGGGDITPLTDTHAVHPKFTPDGSRILYTRATTLSGEAVVDISTANRSELASMIPDGSDQKRLTPRSITAEMPSIGGGL
;
A
#
# COMPACT_ATOMS: atom_id res chain seq x y z
N MET A 1 -15.51 89.40 23.75
CA MET A 1 -16.15 88.31 23.06
C MET A 1 -15.03 87.52 22.37
N ARG A 2 -14.56 86.41 23.00
CA ARG A 2 -13.45 85.56 22.49
C ARG A 2 -14.08 84.29 22.00
N LEU A 3 -13.88 83.94 20.72
CA LEU A 3 -14.27 82.70 20.10
C LEU A 3 -13.27 81.59 20.47
N PRO A 4 -13.70 80.36 20.72
CA PRO A 4 -12.78 79.24 21.00
C PRO A 4 -12.20 78.61 19.69
N ARG A 5 -10.92 78.27 19.75
CA ARG A 5 -10.18 77.54 18.70
C ARG A 5 -10.64 76.11 18.74
N LEU A 6 -11.14 75.58 17.61
CA LEU A 6 -11.34 74.15 17.38
C LEU A 6 -9.95 73.51 17.11
N LEU A 7 -9.63 72.49 17.90
CA LEU A 7 -8.46 71.62 17.73
C LEU A 7 -8.89 70.48 16.86
N PHE A 8 -8.37 70.39 15.62
CA PHE A 8 -8.52 69.20 14.76
C PHE A 8 -7.49 68.18 15.19
N VAL A 9 -7.95 67.02 15.72
CA VAL A 9 -7.12 65.85 15.94
C VAL A 9 -7.16 65.01 14.67
N PHE A 10 -6.03 64.93 13.97
CA PHE A 10 -5.83 63.98 12.89
C PHE A 10 -5.53 62.61 13.49
N ILE A 11 -6.48 61.66 13.36
CA ILE A 11 -6.21 60.24 13.62
C ILE A 11 -5.57 59.66 12.36
N ALA A 12 -4.28 59.38 12.42
CA ALA A 12 -3.57 58.62 11.39
C ALA A 12 -3.94 57.15 11.55
N SER A 13 -4.78 56.64 10.67
CA SER A 13 -5.05 55.19 10.54
C SER A 13 -3.87 54.54 9.86
N SER A 14 -3.00 53.89 10.62
CA SER A 14 -1.99 52.99 10.06
C SER A 14 -2.66 51.74 9.49
N LEU A 15 -2.70 51.66 8.16
CA LEU A 15 -3.10 50.47 7.44
C LEU A 15 -1.96 49.41 7.64
N VAL A 16 -2.18 48.43 8.50
CA VAL A 16 -1.33 47.25 8.57
C VAL A 16 -1.66 46.41 7.35
N VAL A 17 -0.83 46.47 6.32
CA VAL A 17 -0.83 45.50 5.22
C VAL A 17 -0.29 44.21 5.82
N ALA A 18 -1.20 43.27 6.13
CA ALA A 18 -0.79 41.89 6.40
C ALA A 18 -0.15 41.34 5.10
N GLY A 19 1.18 41.24 5.11
CA GLY A 19 1.89 40.55 4.06
C GLY A 19 1.38 39.11 4.01
N CYS A 20 0.80 38.69 2.88
CA CYS A 20 0.66 37.27 2.57
C CYS A 20 2.08 36.70 2.58
N ALA A 21 2.41 35.93 3.59
CA ALA A 21 3.56 35.06 3.51
C ALA A 21 3.31 34.14 2.30
N ASP A 22 4.19 34.23 1.33
CA ASP A 22 4.24 33.30 0.19
C ASP A 22 4.72 31.97 0.78
N GLU A 23 3.77 31.19 1.34
CA GLU A 23 4.04 29.83 1.79
C GLU A 23 4.25 29.00 0.52
N SER A 24 5.52 28.91 0.10
CA SER A 24 5.90 27.86 -0.85
C SER A 24 5.37 26.53 -0.31
N PRO A 25 4.70 25.70 -1.15
CA PRO A 25 4.20 24.41 -0.71
C PRO A 25 5.35 23.64 -0.03
N PRO A 26 5.07 22.90 1.06
CA PRO A 26 6.11 22.08 1.70
C PRO A 26 6.76 21.17 0.66
N PRO A 27 8.05 20.88 0.79
CA PRO A 27 8.73 19.99 -0.14
C PRO A 27 7.98 18.65 -0.17
N PRO A 28 7.88 18.00 -1.34
CA PRO A 28 7.20 16.73 -1.47
C PRO A 28 7.83 15.71 -0.51
N VAL A 29 6.99 14.97 0.21
CA VAL A 29 7.44 13.90 1.10
C VAL A 29 8.09 12.81 0.24
N PRO A 30 9.33 12.38 0.51
CA PRO A 30 9.96 11.31 -0.26
C PRO A 30 9.10 10.05 -0.24
N ALA A 31 8.99 9.39 -1.38
CA ALA A 31 8.31 8.12 -1.46
C ALA A 31 9.05 7.04 -0.67
N VAL A 32 8.35 6.38 0.25
CA VAL A 32 8.87 5.29 1.09
C VAL A 32 8.31 3.97 0.60
N LEU A 33 9.20 3.06 0.26
CA LEU A 33 8.90 1.67 -0.09
C LEU A 33 9.02 0.81 1.17
N SER A 34 8.06 -0.07 1.44
CA SER A 34 8.20 -1.14 2.43
C SER A 34 8.06 -2.52 1.79
N PHE A 35 8.66 -3.52 2.43
CA PHE A 35 8.57 -4.92 2.05
C PHE A 35 8.95 -5.82 3.24
N ASP A 36 8.57 -7.08 3.19
CA ASP A 36 9.10 -8.09 4.09
C ASP A 36 10.07 -9.03 3.37
N ASP A 37 10.90 -9.75 4.12
CA ASP A 37 11.91 -10.67 3.59
C ASP A 37 11.42 -12.12 3.49
N GLY A 38 10.13 -12.37 3.76
CA GLY A 38 9.57 -13.72 3.85
C GLY A 38 10.01 -14.50 5.10
N TRP A 39 10.93 -13.95 5.91
CA TRP A 39 11.49 -14.56 7.12
C TRP A 39 11.06 -13.86 8.41
N GLY A 40 10.15 -12.92 8.31
CA GLY A 40 9.56 -12.25 9.47
C GLY A 40 10.22 -10.93 9.83
N GLN A 41 10.88 -10.28 8.89
CA GLN A 41 11.47 -8.96 9.06
C GLN A 41 10.90 -8.01 8.02
N VAL A 42 10.57 -6.81 8.45
CA VAL A 42 10.07 -5.74 7.59
C VAL A 42 11.14 -4.67 7.43
N PHE A 43 11.29 -4.21 6.21
CA PHE A 43 12.24 -3.21 5.76
C PHE A 43 11.55 -2.02 5.12
N VAL A 44 12.21 -0.88 5.15
CA VAL A 44 11.85 0.30 4.35
C VAL A 44 13.07 0.78 3.56
N ALA A 45 12.81 1.42 2.43
CA ALA A 45 13.81 2.02 1.55
C ALA A 45 13.19 3.18 0.76
N ASN A 46 14.02 3.98 0.11
CA ASN A 46 13.59 4.87 -0.96
C ASN A 46 13.27 4.07 -2.23
N LEU A 47 12.49 4.66 -3.16
CA LEU A 47 12.15 4.00 -4.44
C LEU A 47 13.37 3.63 -5.31
N ASP A 48 14.48 4.33 -5.15
CA ASP A 48 15.74 4.01 -5.83
C ASP A 48 16.56 2.91 -5.13
N GLY A 49 16.02 2.34 -4.03
CA GLY A 49 16.67 1.32 -3.20
C GLY A 49 17.69 1.89 -2.19
N SER A 50 17.92 3.19 -2.15
CA SER A 50 18.76 3.82 -1.13
C SER A 50 18.01 3.88 0.22
N GLY A 51 18.74 4.20 1.30
CA GLY A 51 18.13 4.35 2.63
C GLY A 51 17.55 3.04 3.21
N LEU A 52 17.91 1.88 2.65
CA LEU A 52 17.44 0.59 3.12
C LEU A 52 17.74 0.39 4.60
N ARG A 53 16.70 0.16 5.40
CA ARG A 53 16.81 -0.16 6.83
C ARG A 53 15.74 -1.14 7.26
N GLN A 54 16.09 -1.99 8.21
CA GLN A 54 15.16 -2.87 8.90
C GLN A 54 14.35 -2.05 9.93
N VAL A 55 13.04 -2.28 9.96
CA VAL A 55 12.10 -1.62 10.89
C VAL A 55 11.79 -2.51 12.08
N THR A 56 11.58 -3.80 11.85
CA THR A 56 11.22 -4.77 12.90
C THR A 56 12.45 -5.48 13.47
N PRO A 57 12.41 -5.98 14.73
CA PRO A 57 13.49 -6.77 15.29
C PRO A 57 13.75 -8.04 14.48
N THR A 58 15.02 -8.49 14.46
CA THR A 58 15.39 -9.77 13.86
C THR A 58 14.76 -10.92 14.64
N VAL A 59 14.11 -11.84 13.93
CA VAL A 59 13.56 -13.09 14.49
C VAL A 59 14.53 -14.25 14.27
N GLY A 60 14.65 -15.11 15.28
CA GLY A 60 15.57 -16.26 15.23
C GLY A 60 14.93 -17.48 14.56
N ASP A 61 13.82 -17.99 15.09
CA ASP A 61 13.06 -19.11 14.53
C ASP A 61 11.67 -18.63 14.14
N VAL A 62 11.41 -18.58 12.84
CA VAL A 62 10.17 -18.01 12.28
C VAL A 62 8.93 -18.86 12.55
N SER A 63 9.06 -20.16 12.79
CA SER A 63 7.92 -21.09 12.85
C SER A 63 7.04 -20.95 14.10
N SER A 64 7.55 -20.31 15.15
CA SER A 64 6.86 -20.15 16.45
C SER A 64 7.09 -18.79 17.12
N ASP A 65 7.77 -17.85 16.45
CA ASP A 65 8.14 -16.58 17.06
C ASP A 65 6.99 -15.56 16.92
N SER A 66 6.47 -15.12 18.07
CA SER A 66 5.46 -14.06 18.14
C SER A 66 5.94 -12.70 17.61
N ARG A 67 7.21 -12.56 17.27
CA ARG A 67 7.83 -11.36 16.68
C ARG A 67 7.82 -11.39 15.14
N TYR A 68 7.48 -12.54 14.53
CA TYR A 68 7.37 -12.63 13.06
C TYR A 68 6.53 -11.50 12.49
N ALA A 69 7.09 -10.71 11.59
CA ALA A 69 6.45 -9.56 10.98
C ALA A 69 6.32 -9.75 9.46
N SER A 70 5.18 -9.40 8.90
CA SER A 70 4.89 -9.53 7.48
C SER A 70 3.84 -8.55 7.01
N SER A 71 3.64 -8.47 5.70
CA SER A 71 2.54 -7.74 5.08
C SER A 71 2.47 -6.29 5.54
N ALA A 72 3.56 -5.57 5.34
CA ALA A 72 3.69 -4.19 5.76
C ALA A 72 3.05 -3.22 4.76
N ALA A 73 2.46 -2.14 5.27
CA ALA A 73 1.89 -1.04 4.50
C ALA A 73 2.39 0.30 5.03
N VAL A 74 2.88 1.17 4.15
CA VAL A 74 3.27 2.55 4.47
C VAL A 74 2.05 3.45 4.39
N SER A 75 1.93 4.39 5.34
CA SER A 75 0.89 5.44 5.30
C SER A 75 1.07 6.37 4.10
N PRO A 76 0.01 7.00 3.57
CA PRO A 76 0.09 7.87 2.41
C PRO A 76 1.05 9.07 2.58
N ASP A 77 1.24 9.54 3.80
CA ASP A 77 2.20 10.59 4.14
C ASP A 77 3.64 10.10 4.36
N GLY A 78 3.87 8.79 4.28
CA GLY A 78 5.20 8.18 4.44
C GLY A 78 5.74 8.15 5.86
N THR A 79 4.95 8.52 6.88
CA THR A 79 5.43 8.69 8.27
C THR A 79 5.22 7.45 9.14
N GLN A 80 4.26 6.59 8.80
CA GLN A 80 3.90 5.41 9.56
C GLN A 80 3.97 4.14 8.73
N LEU A 81 4.17 3.02 9.41
CA LEU A 81 4.11 1.68 8.82
C LEU A 81 3.17 0.82 9.66
N ALA A 82 2.17 0.22 9.01
CA ALA A 82 1.35 -0.83 9.60
C ALA A 82 1.90 -2.20 9.16
N TYR A 83 1.97 -3.18 10.07
CA TYR A 83 2.39 -4.53 9.72
C TYR A 83 1.69 -5.60 10.58
N THR A 84 1.73 -6.83 10.12
CA THR A 84 1.22 -7.98 10.89
C THR A 84 2.34 -8.56 11.75
N ARG A 85 2.12 -8.66 13.07
CA ARG A 85 3.03 -9.36 13.98
C ARG A 85 2.44 -10.69 14.45
N GLY A 86 3.24 -11.77 14.35
CA GLY A 86 2.84 -13.11 14.77
C GLY A 86 1.60 -13.64 14.08
N GLY A 87 1.29 -13.17 12.86
CA GLY A 87 0.09 -13.55 12.11
C GLY A 87 -1.23 -13.13 12.74
N ARG A 88 -1.23 -12.26 13.77
CA ARG A 88 -2.40 -11.98 14.61
C ARG A 88 -2.58 -10.52 14.99
N PHE A 89 -1.50 -9.79 15.21
CA PHE A 89 -1.57 -8.41 15.70
C PHE A 89 -1.26 -7.43 14.58
N ILE A 90 -2.04 -6.36 14.48
CA ILE A 90 -1.69 -5.21 13.65
C ILE A 90 -0.95 -4.22 14.51
N GLU A 91 0.30 -3.97 14.14
CA GLU A 91 1.18 -3.00 14.76
C GLU A 91 1.30 -1.77 13.88
N LEU A 92 1.40 -0.60 14.51
CA LEU A 92 1.82 0.64 13.88
C LEU A 92 3.16 1.06 14.44
N VAL A 93 4.09 1.40 13.56
CA VAL A 93 5.37 2.01 13.91
C VAL A 93 5.46 3.39 13.28
N ASP A 94 5.87 4.37 14.06
CA ASP A 94 6.27 5.69 13.58
C ASP A 94 7.69 5.58 13.01
N LEU A 95 7.86 5.94 11.75
CA LEU A 95 9.12 5.70 11.03
C LEU A 95 10.25 6.64 11.43
N ASP A 96 9.95 7.78 12.05
CA ASP A 96 10.94 8.74 12.53
C ASP A 96 11.43 8.39 13.94
N SER A 97 10.50 8.14 14.88
CA SER A 97 10.83 7.83 16.27
C SER A 97 11.14 6.36 16.50
N GLY A 98 10.61 5.45 15.67
CA GLY A 98 10.66 3.99 15.87
C GLY A 98 9.69 3.50 16.95
N GLU A 99 8.82 4.37 17.49
CA GLU A 99 7.82 3.97 18.47
C GLU A 99 6.77 3.06 17.84
N THR A 100 6.52 1.91 18.49
CA THR A 100 5.60 0.88 17.99
C THR A 100 4.45 0.67 18.96
N ARG A 101 3.23 0.53 18.45
CA ARG A 101 2.03 0.22 19.25
C ARG A 101 1.15 -0.81 18.54
N THR A 102 0.54 -1.70 19.31
CA THR A 102 -0.53 -2.59 18.83
C THR A 102 -1.82 -1.78 18.68
N VAL A 103 -2.43 -1.85 17.49
CA VAL A 103 -3.72 -1.17 17.21
C VAL A 103 -4.87 -2.16 17.10
N HIS A 104 -4.61 -3.43 16.76
CA HIS A 104 -5.66 -4.44 16.69
C HIS A 104 -5.12 -5.86 16.94
N GLU A 105 -5.98 -6.74 17.49
CA GLU A 105 -5.74 -8.17 17.65
C GLU A 105 -6.77 -8.97 16.82
N GLY A 106 -6.30 -9.96 16.08
CA GLY A 106 -7.16 -10.83 15.25
C GLY A 106 -7.21 -10.41 13.77
N GLY A 107 -6.25 -9.62 13.29
CA GLY A 107 -6.15 -9.17 11.91
C GLY A 107 -4.77 -9.35 11.28
N TYR A 108 -4.73 -9.37 9.96
CA TYR A 108 -3.50 -9.46 9.17
C TYR A 108 -3.65 -8.73 7.83
N GLN A 109 -2.52 -8.49 7.13
CA GLN A 109 -2.45 -7.75 5.85
C GLN A 109 -3.10 -6.36 5.92
N PRO A 110 -2.63 -5.47 6.80
CA PRO A 110 -3.16 -4.12 6.89
C PRO A 110 -2.84 -3.30 5.64
N VAL A 111 -3.73 -2.39 5.26
CA VAL A 111 -3.52 -1.39 4.21
C VAL A 111 -4.19 -0.08 4.61
N PHE A 112 -3.48 1.05 4.44
CA PHE A 112 -4.05 2.37 4.71
C PHE A 112 -5.05 2.81 3.64
N SER A 113 -6.05 3.58 4.07
CA SER A 113 -6.87 4.37 3.15
C SER A 113 -6.05 5.53 2.55
N PRO A 114 -6.44 6.08 1.39
CA PRO A 114 -5.69 7.15 0.72
C PRO A 114 -5.52 8.43 1.56
N ASP A 115 -6.43 8.70 2.48
CA ASP A 115 -6.37 9.82 3.43
C ASP A 115 -5.58 9.50 4.71
N GLY A 116 -5.10 8.26 4.87
CA GLY A 116 -4.38 7.78 6.06
C GLY A 116 -5.24 7.60 7.30
N ALA A 117 -6.54 7.91 7.24
CA ALA A 117 -7.41 7.92 8.41
C ALA A 117 -7.87 6.53 8.84
N ARG A 118 -7.85 5.55 7.93
CA ARG A 118 -8.37 4.20 8.16
C ARG A 118 -7.36 3.14 7.73
N ILE A 119 -7.54 1.93 8.29
CA ILE A 119 -6.81 0.72 7.91
C ILE A 119 -7.82 -0.36 7.56
N ALA A 120 -7.74 -0.93 6.35
CA ALA A 120 -8.42 -2.17 6.00
C ALA A 120 -7.49 -3.35 6.28
N PHE A 121 -8.07 -4.48 6.70
CA PHE A 121 -7.31 -5.68 7.04
C PHE A 121 -8.16 -6.93 6.89
N SER A 122 -7.51 -8.07 6.70
CA SER A 122 -8.15 -9.37 6.68
C SER A 122 -8.42 -9.85 8.11
N SER A 123 -9.64 -10.34 8.39
CA SER A 123 -10.03 -10.82 9.72
C SER A 123 -11.19 -11.82 9.60
N GLY A 124 -11.13 -12.92 10.36
CA GLY A 124 -12.26 -13.81 10.58
C GLY A 124 -12.99 -14.33 9.33
N GLY A 125 -12.31 -14.40 8.18
CA GLY A 125 -12.89 -14.82 6.90
C GLY A 125 -13.50 -13.69 6.05
N GLY A 126 -13.10 -12.44 6.30
CA GLY A 126 -13.56 -11.29 5.52
C GLY A 126 -12.61 -10.11 5.60
N ILE A 127 -13.08 -8.95 5.18
CA ILE A 127 -12.37 -7.68 5.28
C ILE A 127 -13.03 -6.82 6.35
N SER A 128 -12.21 -6.31 7.24
CA SER A 128 -12.59 -5.32 8.25
C SER A 128 -11.87 -3.99 7.99
N ILE A 129 -12.47 -2.91 8.47
CA ILE A 129 -11.88 -1.56 8.46
C ILE A 129 -11.94 -1.02 9.89
N MET A 130 -10.93 -0.27 10.27
CA MET A 130 -10.84 0.48 11.52
C MET A 130 -10.24 1.87 11.29
N ASN A 131 -10.39 2.77 12.24
CA ASN A 131 -9.59 3.99 12.28
C ASN A 131 -8.11 3.65 12.55
N THR A 132 -7.20 4.50 12.11
CA THR A 132 -5.74 4.28 12.28
C THR A 132 -5.30 4.21 13.76
N ASP A 133 -6.12 4.72 14.69
CA ASP A 133 -5.89 4.58 16.13
C ASP A 133 -6.36 3.21 16.71
N GLY A 134 -6.99 2.36 15.88
CA GLY A 134 -7.54 1.06 16.27
C GLY A 134 -9.02 1.11 16.68
N SER A 135 -9.64 2.27 16.71
CA SER A 135 -11.06 2.43 17.05
C SER A 135 -11.99 2.11 15.85
N ASP A 136 -13.29 2.01 16.12
CA ASP A 136 -14.37 1.85 15.11
C ASP A 136 -14.14 0.65 14.16
N VAL A 137 -13.79 -0.51 14.73
CA VAL A 137 -13.60 -1.74 13.96
C VAL A 137 -14.94 -2.25 13.44
N ARG A 138 -15.04 -2.42 12.13
CA ARG A 138 -16.25 -2.96 11.48
C ARG A 138 -15.92 -3.91 10.35
N VAL A 139 -16.70 -4.97 10.21
CA VAL A 139 -16.64 -5.88 9.06
C VAL A 139 -17.37 -5.23 7.90
N VAL A 140 -16.69 -5.03 6.77
CA VAL A 140 -17.27 -4.41 5.56
C VAL A 140 -17.60 -5.44 4.48
N ALA A 141 -16.97 -6.60 4.52
CA ALA A 141 -17.29 -7.71 3.67
C ALA A 141 -17.08 -9.03 4.41
N THR A 142 -18.02 -9.95 4.26
CA THR A 142 -17.96 -11.33 4.76
C THR A 142 -17.76 -12.27 3.60
N GLY A 143 -16.99 -13.34 3.80
CA GLY A 143 -16.75 -14.39 2.82
C GLY A 143 -15.61 -15.28 3.27
N ASP A 144 -15.59 -16.51 2.83
CA ASP A 144 -14.54 -17.46 3.17
C ASP A 144 -13.20 -16.98 2.60
N SER A 145 -12.31 -16.52 3.48
CA SER A 145 -10.92 -16.14 3.15
C SER A 145 -10.77 -14.89 2.26
N GLY A 146 -11.37 -13.75 2.63
CA GLY A 146 -11.05 -12.45 2.01
C GLY A 146 -9.63 -12.00 2.37
N PHE A 147 -8.78 -11.67 1.38
CA PHE A 147 -7.41 -11.17 1.60
C PHE A 147 -6.94 -10.25 0.46
N GLY A 148 -5.76 -9.64 0.64
CA GLY A 148 -5.15 -8.79 -0.37
C GLY A 148 -5.96 -7.51 -0.64
N ALA A 149 -6.46 -6.86 0.41
CA ALA A 149 -7.29 -5.67 0.27
C ALA A 149 -6.51 -4.47 -0.30
N ALA A 150 -7.21 -3.64 -1.06
CA ALA A 150 -6.75 -2.31 -1.46
C ALA A 150 -7.93 -1.33 -1.47
N PHE A 151 -7.71 -0.09 -1.04
CA PHE A 151 -8.73 0.97 -1.18
C PHE A 151 -8.80 1.49 -2.62
N SER A 152 -9.98 1.95 -3.02
CA SER A 152 -10.11 2.82 -4.19
C SER A 152 -9.43 4.17 -3.93
N PRO A 153 -9.00 4.91 -4.98
CA PRO A 153 -8.29 6.18 -4.79
C PRO A 153 -9.06 7.25 -4.02
N ASP A 154 -10.39 7.21 -4.07
CA ASP A 154 -11.27 8.10 -3.29
C ASP A 154 -11.57 7.58 -1.87
N GLY A 155 -11.05 6.42 -1.49
CA GLY A 155 -11.26 5.80 -0.19
C GLY A 155 -12.68 5.28 0.07
N SER A 156 -13.59 5.35 -0.92
CA SER A 156 -15.00 4.98 -0.74
C SER A 156 -15.26 3.49 -0.83
N ARG A 157 -14.32 2.72 -1.39
CA ARG A 157 -14.44 1.28 -1.63
C ARG A 157 -13.17 0.54 -1.24
N VAL A 158 -13.32 -0.76 -1.03
CA VAL A 158 -12.21 -1.71 -0.91
C VAL A 158 -12.38 -2.82 -1.92
N ILE A 159 -11.30 -3.20 -2.59
CA ILE A 159 -11.22 -4.34 -3.47
C ILE A 159 -10.34 -5.41 -2.83
N PHE A 160 -10.69 -6.68 -3.00
CA PHE A 160 -9.99 -7.79 -2.35
C PHE A 160 -10.27 -9.11 -3.10
N ASN A 161 -9.55 -10.15 -2.72
CA ASN A 161 -9.75 -11.49 -3.26
C ASN A 161 -10.65 -12.32 -2.33
N VAL A 162 -11.56 -13.11 -2.90
CA VAL A 162 -12.31 -14.17 -2.22
C VAL A 162 -12.38 -15.40 -3.11
N GLY A 163 -11.75 -16.51 -2.70
CA GLY A 163 -11.82 -17.78 -3.44
C GLY A 163 -11.34 -17.71 -4.89
N GLY A 164 -10.40 -16.83 -5.20
CA GLY A 164 -9.88 -16.60 -6.56
C GLY A 164 -10.73 -15.61 -7.39
N TYR A 165 -11.77 -15.00 -6.80
CA TYR A 165 -12.52 -13.91 -7.43
C TYR A 165 -12.07 -12.56 -6.89
N ILE A 166 -12.12 -11.53 -7.71
CA ILE A 166 -11.91 -10.16 -7.27
C ILE A 166 -13.27 -9.54 -6.96
N VAL A 167 -13.41 -9.05 -5.74
CA VAL A 167 -14.66 -8.51 -5.17
C VAL A 167 -14.40 -7.10 -4.67
N GLU A 168 -15.38 -6.23 -4.85
CA GLU A 168 -15.38 -4.85 -4.36
C GLU A 168 -16.52 -4.67 -3.35
N ALA A 169 -16.27 -3.94 -2.26
CA ALA A 169 -17.29 -3.57 -1.28
C ALA A 169 -17.20 -2.07 -0.94
N PRO A 170 -18.31 -1.41 -0.56
CA PRO A 170 -18.23 -0.06 0.01
C PRO A 170 -17.41 -0.08 1.30
N ALA A 171 -16.52 0.90 1.49
CA ALA A 171 -15.67 1.00 2.68
C ALA A 171 -16.47 1.25 3.98
N ASP A 172 -17.69 1.75 3.86
CA ASP A 172 -18.60 1.94 4.99
C ASP A 172 -19.54 0.74 5.23
N GLY A 173 -19.29 -0.37 4.52
CA GLY A 173 -20.12 -1.56 4.54
C GLY A 173 -21.26 -1.51 3.53
N GLY A 174 -21.86 -2.66 3.26
CA GLY A 174 -22.96 -2.80 2.32
C GLY A 174 -22.79 -3.99 1.38
N GLN A 175 -23.53 -3.97 0.27
CA GLN A 175 -23.50 -5.08 -0.68
C GLN A 175 -22.20 -5.08 -1.49
N SER A 176 -21.48 -6.20 -1.45
CA SER A 176 -20.31 -6.44 -2.28
C SER A 176 -20.70 -6.76 -3.72
N LYS A 177 -19.82 -6.41 -4.66
CA LYS A 177 -19.95 -6.67 -6.09
C LYS A 177 -18.75 -7.49 -6.58
N VAL A 178 -19.01 -8.56 -7.33
CA VAL A 178 -17.96 -9.31 -8.02
C VAL A 178 -17.49 -8.49 -9.23
N ILE A 179 -16.20 -8.17 -9.27
CA ILE A 179 -15.55 -7.42 -10.36
C ILE A 179 -14.98 -8.37 -11.40
N LEU A 180 -14.30 -9.44 -10.96
CA LEU A 180 -13.75 -10.45 -11.84
C LEU A 180 -14.05 -11.85 -11.30
N ARG A 181 -14.67 -12.68 -12.14
CA ARG A 181 -14.95 -14.08 -11.87
C ARG A 181 -14.75 -14.89 -13.13
N ASP A 182 -13.79 -15.78 -13.11
CA ASP A 182 -13.51 -16.73 -14.17
C ASP A 182 -13.01 -18.06 -13.59
N GLN A 183 -12.41 -18.91 -14.41
CA GLN A 183 -11.90 -20.22 -13.98
C GLN A 183 -10.50 -20.16 -13.34
N PHE A 184 -9.89 -18.98 -13.28
CA PHE A 184 -8.53 -18.78 -12.80
C PHE A 184 -8.53 -18.26 -11.36
N TRP A 185 -7.41 -18.45 -10.69
CA TRP A 185 -7.16 -17.85 -9.40
C TRP A 185 -6.63 -16.42 -9.60
N ASN A 186 -7.40 -15.42 -9.18
CA ASN A 186 -7.05 -14.02 -9.26
C ASN A 186 -6.86 -13.48 -7.84
N ALA A 187 -5.78 -12.75 -7.59
CA ALA A 187 -5.39 -12.26 -6.27
C ALA A 187 -4.72 -10.89 -6.30
N ASP A 188 -4.52 -10.29 -5.15
CA ASP A 188 -3.76 -9.07 -4.90
C ASP A 188 -4.17 -7.88 -5.78
N PRO A 189 -5.47 -7.57 -5.90
CA PRO A 189 -5.90 -6.47 -6.75
C PRO A 189 -5.40 -5.13 -6.23
N SER A 190 -5.08 -4.21 -7.15
CA SER A 190 -4.71 -2.84 -6.84
C SER A 190 -5.25 -1.89 -7.90
N TYR A 191 -5.80 -0.75 -7.48
CA TYR A 191 -6.26 0.30 -8.38
C TYR A 191 -5.10 1.14 -8.90
N SER A 192 -5.22 1.64 -10.14
CA SER A 192 -4.44 2.80 -10.58
C SER A 192 -4.88 4.05 -9.79
N PRO A 193 -4.01 5.07 -9.63
CA PRO A 193 -4.35 6.27 -8.85
C PRO A 193 -5.55 7.07 -9.40
N ASP A 194 -5.83 6.96 -10.69
CA ASP A 194 -7.02 7.55 -11.32
C ASP A 194 -8.29 6.68 -11.19
N GLY A 195 -8.17 5.47 -10.60
CA GLY A 195 -9.26 4.54 -10.41
C GLY A 195 -9.78 3.86 -11.68
N SER A 196 -9.14 4.05 -12.83
CA SER A 196 -9.63 3.53 -14.11
C SER A 196 -9.22 2.09 -14.39
N THR A 197 -8.11 1.64 -13.83
CA THR A 197 -7.48 0.35 -14.11
C THR A 197 -7.25 -0.45 -12.83
N LEU A 198 -7.40 -1.76 -12.92
CA LEU A 198 -6.95 -2.71 -11.90
C LEU A 198 -5.74 -3.47 -12.42
N VAL A 199 -4.78 -3.71 -11.53
CA VAL A 199 -3.74 -4.72 -11.72
C VAL A 199 -3.92 -5.82 -10.68
N PHE A 200 -3.60 -7.05 -11.04
CA PHE A 200 -3.79 -8.22 -10.17
C PHE A 200 -2.88 -9.37 -10.60
N SER A 201 -2.64 -10.30 -9.68
CA SER A 201 -1.97 -11.57 -9.99
C SER A 201 -2.97 -12.61 -10.47
N SER A 202 -2.60 -13.46 -11.44
CA SER A 202 -3.45 -14.55 -11.90
C SER A 202 -2.63 -15.72 -12.46
N ASN A 203 -3.13 -16.93 -12.25
CA ASN A 203 -2.53 -18.16 -12.80
C ASN A 203 -3.03 -18.50 -14.20
N ARG A 204 -3.61 -17.54 -14.92
CA ARG A 204 -4.20 -17.75 -16.26
C ARG A 204 -3.17 -18.01 -17.36
N GLY A 205 -1.90 -17.68 -17.15
CA GLY A 205 -0.81 -17.97 -18.09
C GLY A 205 -0.54 -19.45 -18.28
N GLY A 206 -1.12 -20.33 -17.43
CA GLY A 206 -1.04 -21.78 -17.57
C GLY A 206 0.31 -22.37 -17.12
N ASN A 207 1.23 -21.54 -16.64
CA ASN A 207 2.49 -21.95 -16.05
C ASN A 207 2.26 -22.33 -14.58
N ASN A 208 3.19 -23.05 -13.98
CA ASN A 208 3.13 -23.34 -12.54
C ASN A 208 3.53 -22.09 -11.74
N GLY A 209 2.68 -21.06 -11.80
CA GLY A 209 2.92 -19.76 -11.19
C GLY A 209 1.76 -18.78 -11.44
N SER A 210 1.98 -17.52 -11.14
CA SER A 210 1.08 -16.42 -11.44
C SER A 210 1.84 -15.31 -12.14
N GLU A 211 1.20 -14.63 -13.05
CA GLU A 211 1.70 -13.43 -13.71
C GLU A 211 0.81 -12.22 -13.34
N ILE A 212 1.28 -11.02 -13.66
CA ILE A 212 0.50 -9.79 -13.44
C ILE A 212 -0.26 -9.44 -14.71
N TYR A 213 -1.51 -9.09 -14.50
CA TYR A 213 -2.46 -8.65 -15.53
C TYR A 213 -3.07 -7.31 -15.17
N SER A 214 -3.58 -6.61 -16.19
CA SER A 214 -4.40 -5.41 -16.03
C SER A 214 -5.76 -5.58 -16.68
N VAL A 215 -6.76 -4.85 -16.16
CA VAL A 215 -8.12 -4.74 -16.72
C VAL A 215 -8.71 -3.39 -16.35
N LEU A 216 -9.57 -2.83 -17.21
CA LEU A 216 -10.34 -1.64 -16.85
C LEU A 216 -11.38 -1.96 -15.76
N VAL A 217 -11.56 -1.06 -14.81
CA VAL A 217 -12.56 -1.21 -13.70
C VAL A 217 -13.99 -1.40 -14.25
N GLY A 218 -14.28 -0.82 -15.41
CA GLY A 218 -15.55 -1.02 -16.13
C GLY A 218 -15.70 -2.36 -16.86
N GLY A 219 -14.66 -3.21 -16.84
CA GLY A 219 -14.55 -4.43 -17.62
C GLY A 219 -13.88 -4.20 -18.98
N GLY A 220 -13.57 -5.28 -19.68
CA GLY A 220 -12.87 -5.26 -20.97
C GLY A 220 -11.86 -6.40 -21.06
N ASP A 221 -10.94 -6.28 -22.02
CA ASP A 221 -9.90 -7.27 -22.22
C ASP A 221 -8.89 -7.28 -21.07
N ILE A 222 -8.48 -8.47 -20.65
CA ILE A 222 -7.46 -8.66 -19.65
C ILE A 222 -6.11 -8.74 -20.36
N THR A 223 -5.21 -7.82 -20.03
CA THR A 223 -3.90 -7.68 -20.67
C THR A 223 -2.80 -8.23 -19.79
N PRO A 224 -1.95 -9.16 -20.26
CA PRO A 224 -0.77 -9.61 -19.51
C PRO A 224 0.28 -8.50 -19.44
N LEU A 225 0.87 -8.30 -18.26
CA LEU A 225 1.96 -7.35 -18.03
C LEU A 225 3.31 -8.03 -17.77
N THR A 226 3.29 -9.29 -17.32
CA THR A 226 4.50 -10.10 -17.14
C THR A 226 4.33 -11.47 -17.79
N ASP A 227 5.45 -12.10 -18.14
CA ASP A 227 5.55 -13.45 -18.70
C ASP A 227 6.31 -14.43 -17.80
N THR A 228 6.68 -13.97 -16.61
CA THR A 228 7.34 -14.72 -15.54
C THR A 228 6.55 -14.65 -14.27
N HIS A 229 6.84 -15.53 -13.29
CA HIS A 229 6.12 -15.53 -12.02
C HIS A 229 6.28 -14.19 -11.29
N ALA A 230 5.16 -13.51 -11.11
CA ALA A 230 5.05 -12.21 -10.47
C ALA A 230 3.73 -12.08 -9.72
N VAL A 231 3.77 -11.49 -8.53
CA VAL A 231 2.62 -11.32 -7.62
C VAL A 231 2.67 -9.98 -6.87
N HIS A 232 1.61 -9.66 -6.15
CA HIS A 232 1.48 -8.47 -5.29
C HIS A 232 1.72 -7.14 -6.04
N PRO A 233 1.05 -6.88 -7.18
CA PRO A 233 1.24 -5.64 -7.89
C PRO A 233 0.66 -4.45 -7.12
N LYS A 234 1.37 -3.31 -7.11
CA LYS A 234 0.93 -2.05 -6.52
C LYS A 234 1.36 -0.88 -7.41
N PHE A 235 0.43 0.01 -7.75
CA PHE A 235 0.80 1.26 -8.41
C PHE A 235 1.58 2.17 -7.48
N THR A 236 2.53 2.94 -8.03
CA THR A 236 3.09 4.11 -7.35
C THR A 236 2.02 5.20 -7.24
N PRO A 237 2.08 6.09 -6.22
CA PRO A 237 1.08 7.15 -6.02
C PRO A 237 0.88 8.05 -7.25
N ASP A 238 1.95 8.31 -8.01
CA ASP A 238 1.92 9.08 -9.27
C ASP A 238 1.45 8.28 -10.50
N GLY A 239 1.20 6.97 -10.34
CA GLY A 239 0.80 6.06 -11.41
C GLY A 239 1.87 5.76 -12.46
N SER A 240 3.08 6.27 -12.30
CA SER A 240 4.14 6.12 -13.29
C SER A 240 4.71 4.71 -13.36
N ARG A 241 4.59 3.93 -12.27
CA ARG A 241 5.10 2.55 -12.20
C ARG A 241 4.16 1.63 -11.43
N ILE A 242 4.35 0.33 -11.67
CA ILE A 242 3.77 -0.77 -10.90
C ILE A 242 4.93 -1.47 -10.19
N LEU A 243 4.87 -1.56 -8.87
CA LEU A 243 5.77 -2.35 -8.03
C LEU A 243 5.21 -3.77 -7.91
N TYR A 244 6.08 -4.76 -7.84
CA TYR A 244 5.64 -6.15 -7.70
C TYR A 244 6.73 -7.04 -7.13
N THR A 245 6.34 -8.19 -6.60
CA THR A 245 7.23 -9.29 -6.22
C THR A 245 7.48 -10.16 -7.44
N ARG A 246 8.74 -10.44 -7.75
CA ARG A 246 9.17 -11.34 -8.81
C ARG A 246 9.95 -12.51 -8.23
N ALA A 247 9.62 -13.74 -8.65
CA ALA A 247 10.38 -14.93 -8.29
C ALA A 247 11.61 -15.09 -9.19
N THR A 248 12.75 -15.46 -8.60
CA THR A 248 14.02 -15.57 -9.30
C THR A 248 14.82 -16.80 -8.88
N THR A 249 15.78 -17.18 -9.72
CA THR A 249 16.85 -18.12 -9.37
C THR A 249 17.85 -17.44 -8.42
N LEU A 250 18.80 -18.22 -7.89
CA LEU A 250 19.92 -17.65 -7.10
C LEU A 250 20.82 -16.71 -7.92
N SER A 251 20.91 -16.88 -9.24
CA SER A 251 21.61 -15.97 -10.15
C SER A 251 20.83 -14.69 -10.43
N GLY A 252 19.54 -14.63 -10.04
CA GLY A 252 18.65 -13.49 -10.20
C GLY A 252 17.97 -13.43 -11.56
N GLU A 253 17.81 -14.56 -12.23
CA GLU A 253 17.01 -14.71 -13.44
C GLU A 253 15.55 -14.93 -13.04
N ALA A 254 14.62 -14.18 -13.65
CA ALA A 254 13.18 -14.37 -13.42
C ALA A 254 12.75 -15.77 -13.88
N VAL A 255 11.84 -16.39 -13.12
CA VAL A 255 11.37 -17.73 -13.41
C VAL A 255 9.91 -17.72 -13.86
N VAL A 256 9.57 -18.61 -14.76
CA VAL A 256 8.19 -18.86 -15.20
C VAL A 256 7.51 -19.85 -14.26
N ASP A 257 8.18 -20.94 -13.93
CA ASP A 257 7.70 -21.96 -13.01
C ASP A 257 8.20 -21.67 -11.59
N ILE A 258 7.27 -21.38 -10.67
CA ILE A 258 7.58 -21.05 -9.26
C ILE A 258 8.34 -22.17 -8.55
N SER A 259 8.19 -23.43 -8.97
CA SER A 259 8.92 -24.55 -8.38
C SER A 259 10.46 -24.48 -8.61
N THR A 260 10.87 -23.66 -9.57
CA THR A 260 12.30 -23.39 -9.86
C THR A 260 12.85 -22.16 -9.16
N ALA A 261 12.00 -21.42 -8.47
CA ALA A 261 12.39 -20.22 -7.72
C ALA A 261 13.22 -20.59 -6.49
N ASN A 262 14.19 -19.76 -6.21
CA ASN A 262 15.00 -19.86 -5.00
C ASN A 262 14.91 -18.59 -4.15
N ARG A 263 14.41 -17.49 -4.71
CA ARG A 263 14.30 -16.17 -4.08
C ARG A 263 13.14 -15.38 -4.66
N SER A 264 12.72 -14.37 -3.89
CA SER A 264 11.86 -13.28 -4.34
C SER A 264 12.64 -11.98 -4.32
N GLU A 265 12.33 -11.08 -5.23
CA GLU A 265 12.86 -9.72 -5.26
C GLU A 265 11.76 -8.72 -5.63
N LEU A 266 11.91 -7.47 -5.22
CA LEU A 266 11.04 -6.42 -5.71
C LEU A 266 11.53 -5.90 -7.05
N ALA A 267 10.57 -5.73 -7.95
CA ALA A 267 10.76 -5.12 -9.26
C ALA A 267 9.71 -4.04 -9.49
N SER A 268 9.93 -3.23 -10.50
CA SER A 268 8.96 -2.26 -11.00
C SER A 268 8.90 -2.30 -12.52
N MET A 269 7.76 -1.91 -13.08
CA MET A 269 7.53 -1.74 -14.52
C MET A 269 6.69 -0.49 -14.77
N ILE A 270 6.67 0.03 -15.99
CA ILE A 270 5.66 1.02 -16.35
C ILE A 270 4.30 0.34 -16.61
N PRO A 271 3.17 1.06 -16.62
CA PRO A 271 1.83 0.46 -16.65
C PRO A 271 1.51 -0.44 -17.86
N ASP A 272 2.27 -0.35 -18.95
CA ASP A 272 2.13 -1.23 -20.11
C ASP A 272 2.91 -2.55 -20.02
N GLY A 273 3.60 -2.81 -18.88
CA GLY A 273 4.40 -4.00 -18.61
C GLY A 273 5.86 -3.89 -19.04
N SER A 274 6.27 -2.82 -19.74
CA SER A 274 7.65 -2.62 -20.20
C SER A 274 8.54 -1.96 -19.13
N ASP A 275 9.81 -1.72 -19.46
CA ASP A 275 10.83 -1.09 -18.58
C ASP A 275 10.92 -1.75 -17.19
N GLN A 276 10.96 -3.08 -17.17
CA GLN A 276 11.06 -3.84 -15.91
C GLN A 276 12.43 -3.64 -15.26
N LYS A 277 12.43 -3.21 -13.99
CA LYS A 277 13.65 -2.93 -13.22
C LYS A 277 13.59 -3.57 -11.84
N ARG A 278 14.69 -4.16 -11.40
CA ARG A 278 14.84 -4.61 -10.03
C ARG A 278 15.03 -3.41 -9.09
N LEU A 279 14.38 -3.46 -7.92
CA LEU A 279 14.46 -2.43 -6.88
C LEU A 279 15.33 -2.84 -5.69
N THR A 280 15.32 -4.11 -5.31
CA THR A 280 16.04 -4.60 -4.13
C THR A 280 17.40 -5.20 -4.47
N PRO A 281 18.41 -5.10 -3.57
CA PRO A 281 19.68 -5.80 -3.72
C PRO A 281 19.49 -7.32 -3.80
N ARG A 282 20.35 -8.02 -4.57
CA ARG A 282 20.31 -9.50 -4.66
C ARG A 282 20.59 -10.23 -3.35
N SER A 283 21.15 -9.54 -2.37
CA SER A 283 21.44 -10.11 -1.04
C SER A 283 20.20 -10.26 -0.14
N ILE A 284 19.07 -9.66 -0.52
CA ILE A 284 17.86 -9.65 0.30
C ILE A 284 16.72 -10.27 -0.50
N THR A 285 16.03 -11.24 0.09
CA THR A 285 14.71 -11.68 -0.37
C THR A 285 13.71 -10.58 -0.03
N ALA A 286 12.79 -10.26 -0.93
CA ALA A 286 11.83 -9.18 -0.71
C ALA A 286 10.49 -9.51 -1.35
N GLU A 287 9.42 -9.32 -0.57
CA GLU A 287 8.05 -9.66 -0.94
C GLU A 287 7.07 -8.56 -0.50
N MET A 288 5.85 -8.58 -1.04
CA MET A 288 4.72 -7.75 -0.63
C MET A 288 5.06 -6.25 -0.59
N PRO A 289 5.38 -5.61 -1.72
CA PRO A 289 5.70 -4.18 -1.74
C PRO A 289 4.50 -3.34 -1.31
N SER A 290 4.78 -2.30 -0.53
CA SER A 290 3.86 -1.19 -0.29
C SER A 290 4.61 0.13 -0.42
N ILE A 291 3.90 1.20 -0.73
CA ILE A 291 4.47 2.51 -0.95
C ILE A 291 3.58 3.60 -0.38
N GLY A 292 4.18 4.58 0.27
CA GLY A 292 3.56 5.81 0.75
C GLY A 292 4.49 7.01 0.51
N GLY A 293 4.00 8.21 0.78
CA GLY A 293 4.71 9.44 0.40
C GLY A 293 4.74 9.65 -1.11
N GLY A 294 5.50 10.64 -1.56
CA GLY A 294 5.68 10.90 -3.00
C GLY A 294 4.56 11.70 -3.67
N LEU A 295 3.70 12.37 -2.86
CA LEU A 295 2.65 13.28 -3.33
C LEU A 295 3.10 14.73 -3.25
#